data_c49a999a23d70b457dfabe25f171e6fc
#
_entry.id   c49a999a23d70b457dfabe25f171e6fc
#
_cell.length_a   1.000
_cell.length_b   1.000
_cell.length_c   1.000
_cell.angle_alpha   90.00
_cell.angle_beta   90.00
_cell.angle_gamma   90.00
#
_symmetry.space_group_name_H-M   'P 1'
#
loop_
_entity.id
_entity.type
_entity.pdbx_description
1 polymer ?
#
loop_
_entity_poly.entity_id
_entity_poly.type
_entity_poly.pdbx_seq_one_letter_code
_entity_poly.pdbx_strand_id
1 'polypeptide(L)'
;AAGDMVLAMIRNKGGIGFVTDSPMRDLVGIQDVGLPAWCNGLNPNSPYANGPGRVGFDASVGGQIVSSGDIIVADIDGVVVVPHARIDSVIAKLDAVRAAETAMEAKVKSGFSEQSRILQMLNDGRAVMDD
;
A
#
# COMPACT_ATOMS: atom_id res chain seq x y z
N ALA A 1 6.83 -11.20 11.85
CA ALA A 1 5.54 -11.87 11.71
C ALA A 1 5.68 -13.26 11.05
N ALA A 2 6.20 -13.34 9.84
CA ALA A 2 6.27 -14.58 9.07
C ALA A 2 7.63 -14.70 8.37
N GLY A 3 7.94 -15.89 7.88
CA GLY A 3 9.06 -16.18 7.00
C GLY A 3 8.59 -16.95 5.76
N ASP A 4 9.53 -17.42 4.97
CA ASP A 4 9.32 -18.11 3.69
C ASP A 4 8.38 -19.33 3.78
N MET A 5 8.55 -20.16 4.80
CA MET A 5 7.72 -21.37 5.01
C MET A 5 6.24 -21.02 5.20
N VAL A 6 5.93 -19.94 5.93
CA VAL A 6 4.55 -19.51 6.14
C VAL A 6 3.97 -18.98 4.82
N LEU A 7 4.73 -18.20 4.06
CA LEU A 7 4.29 -17.71 2.76
C LEU A 7 4.08 -18.86 1.77
N ALA A 8 4.94 -19.86 1.76
CA ALA A 8 4.75 -21.06 0.95
C ALA A 8 3.43 -21.79 1.30
N MET A 9 3.12 -21.95 2.59
CA MET A 9 1.84 -22.52 3.04
C MET A 9 0.63 -21.69 2.61
N ILE A 10 0.71 -20.35 2.70
CA ILE A 10 -0.35 -19.44 2.23
C ILE A 10 -0.56 -19.62 0.72
N ARG A 11 0.51 -19.60 -0.06
CA ARG A 11 0.46 -19.83 -1.51
C ARG A 11 -0.16 -21.18 -1.86
N ASN A 12 0.21 -22.24 -1.17
CA ASN A 12 -0.33 -23.60 -1.37
C ASN A 12 -1.86 -23.68 -1.08
N LYS A 13 -2.38 -22.77 -0.26
CA LYS A 13 -3.82 -22.63 0.01
C LYS A 13 -4.53 -21.63 -0.92
N GLY A 14 -3.86 -21.14 -1.95
CA GLY A 14 -4.45 -20.23 -2.93
C GLY A 14 -4.38 -18.76 -2.53
N GLY A 15 -3.62 -18.39 -1.49
CA GLY A 15 -3.35 -17.00 -1.19
C GLY A 15 -2.55 -16.34 -2.32
N ILE A 16 -2.89 -15.10 -2.64
CA ILE A 16 -2.27 -14.34 -3.74
C ILE A 16 -1.37 -13.21 -3.23
N GLY A 17 -1.36 -12.93 -1.94
CA GLY A 17 -0.51 -11.94 -1.30
C GLY A 17 -0.55 -12.05 0.22
N PHE A 18 0.39 -11.41 0.88
CA PHE A 18 0.49 -11.33 2.33
C PHE A 18 0.85 -9.91 2.77
N VAL A 19 0.09 -9.35 3.69
CA VAL A 19 0.31 -8.00 4.22
C VAL A 19 0.41 -8.04 5.73
N THR A 20 1.41 -7.39 6.28
CA THR A 20 1.59 -7.24 7.73
C THR A 20 2.27 -5.91 8.06
N ASP A 21 1.94 -5.30 9.17
CA ASP A 21 2.65 -4.15 9.73
C ASP A 21 3.81 -4.56 10.67
N SER A 22 4.09 -5.84 10.77
CA SER A 22 5.22 -6.39 11.51
C SER A 22 6.39 -6.70 10.59
N PRO A 23 7.63 -6.76 11.09
CA PRO A 23 8.77 -7.23 10.30
C PRO A 23 8.65 -8.72 9.94
N MET A 24 9.26 -9.07 8.83
CA MET A 24 9.39 -10.45 8.35
C MET A 24 10.86 -10.91 8.39
N ARG A 25 11.12 -12.19 8.09
CA ARG A 25 12.46 -12.77 7.96
C ARG A 25 12.56 -13.61 6.69
N ASP A 26 13.76 -14.13 6.40
CA ASP A 26 14.03 -15.05 5.28
C ASP A 26 13.76 -14.43 3.90
N LEU A 27 14.25 -13.18 3.68
CA LEU A 27 13.98 -12.41 2.45
C LEU A 27 14.25 -13.21 1.17
N VAL A 28 15.38 -13.91 1.09
CA VAL A 28 15.75 -14.72 -0.08
C VAL A 28 14.72 -15.83 -0.31
N GLY A 29 14.36 -16.56 0.74
CA GLY A 29 13.33 -17.60 0.66
C GLY A 29 11.95 -17.05 0.30
N ILE A 30 11.58 -15.86 0.79
CA ILE A 30 10.34 -15.17 0.41
C ILE A 30 10.33 -14.86 -1.10
N GLN A 31 11.45 -14.37 -1.63
CA GLN A 31 11.58 -14.08 -3.07
C GLN A 31 11.47 -15.36 -3.91
N ASP A 32 12.08 -16.46 -3.45
CA ASP A 32 12.00 -17.78 -4.11
C ASP A 32 10.58 -18.37 -4.08
N VAL A 33 9.83 -18.16 -3.00
CA VAL A 33 8.41 -18.54 -2.92
C VAL A 33 7.58 -17.76 -3.95
N GLY A 34 7.91 -16.50 -4.23
CA GLY A 34 7.24 -15.69 -5.24
C GLY A 34 5.80 -15.31 -4.88
N LEU A 35 5.41 -15.36 -3.61
CA LEU A 35 4.17 -14.77 -3.12
C LEU A 35 4.44 -13.30 -2.78
N PRO A 36 3.77 -12.31 -3.39
CA PRO A 36 3.92 -10.92 -3.04
C PRO A 36 3.65 -10.69 -1.54
N ALA A 37 4.56 -9.97 -0.89
CA ALA A 37 4.45 -9.72 0.55
C ALA A 37 4.88 -8.28 0.89
N TRP A 38 4.12 -7.65 1.78
CA TRP A 38 4.38 -6.31 2.30
C TRP A 38 4.53 -6.36 3.81
N CYS A 39 5.57 -5.74 4.33
CA CYS A 39 5.89 -5.76 5.75
C CYS A 39 6.58 -4.45 6.18
N ASN A 40 6.68 -4.24 7.47
CA ASN A 40 7.39 -3.09 8.05
C ASN A 40 8.88 -3.42 8.32
N GLY A 41 9.58 -4.00 7.33
CA GLY A 41 11.00 -4.28 7.40
C GLY A 41 11.36 -5.74 7.67
N LEU A 42 12.63 -5.99 7.98
CA LEU A 42 13.18 -7.32 8.20
C LEU A 42 13.74 -7.47 9.62
N ASN A 43 13.53 -8.63 10.23
CA ASN A 43 14.07 -8.98 11.53
C ASN A 43 14.30 -10.50 11.61
N PRO A 44 15.51 -10.99 11.91
CA PRO A 44 15.82 -12.42 11.93
C PRO A 44 15.17 -13.19 13.09
N ASN A 45 14.64 -12.51 14.09
CA ASN A 45 14.04 -13.17 15.25
C ASN A 45 12.76 -13.94 14.88
N SER A 46 12.57 -15.08 15.53
CA SER A 46 11.32 -15.83 15.45
C SER A 46 10.18 -15.04 16.14
N PRO A 47 9.00 -14.98 15.52
CA PRO A 47 7.85 -14.38 16.17
C PRO A 47 7.39 -15.23 17.36
N TYR A 48 6.79 -14.57 18.33
CA TYR A 48 6.10 -15.27 19.41
C TYR A 48 4.79 -15.88 18.86
N ALA A 49 4.61 -17.19 19.07
CA ALA A 49 3.54 -17.96 18.42
C ALA A 49 2.44 -18.47 19.37
N ASN A 50 2.48 -18.10 20.64
CA ASN A 50 1.57 -18.68 21.65
C ASN A 50 0.21 -17.96 21.76
N GLY A 51 -0.16 -17.11 20.80
CA GLY A 51 -1.44 -16.44 20.79
C GLY A 51 -1.77 -15.66 22.09
N PRO A 52 -2.98 -15.17 22.26
CA PRO A 52 -4.19 -15.44 21.49
C PRO A 52 -4.18 -14.81 20.11
N GLY A 53 -5.00 -15.38 19.19
CA GLY A 53 -5.21 -14.90 17.83
C GLY A 53 -6.68 -15.01 17.44
N ARG A 54 -7.06 -14.28 16.38
CA ARG A 54 -8.42 -14.31 15.80
C ARG A 54 -8.30 -14.47 14.31
N VAL A 55 -9.23 -15.21 13.68
CA VAL A 55 -9.29 -15.47 12.25
C VAL A 55 -10.66 -15.09 11.72
N GLY A 56 -10.74 -14.42 10.57
CA GLY A 56 -11.99 -14.01 9.95
C GLY A 56 -12.66 -12.79 10.59
N PHE A 57 -11.93 -12.06 11.41
CA PHE A 57 -12.37 -10.79 11.99
C PHE A 57 -11.64 -9.62 11.32
N ASP A 58 -12.17 -8.42 11.52
CA ASP A 58 -11.50 -7.20 11.12
C ASP A 58 -10.10 -7.14 11.77
N ALA A 59 -9.12 -6.79 10.96
CA ALA A 59 -7.74 -6.61 11.36
C ALA A 59 -7.35 -5.13 11.28
N SER A 60 -6.49 -4.68 12.18
CA SER A 60 -5.82 -3.41 12.04
C SER A 60 -4.41 -3.66 11.50
N VAL A 61 -4.07 -3.11 10.36
CA VAL A 61 -2.76 -3.25 9.71
C VAL A 61 -2.27 -1.86 9.31
N GLY A 62 -1.13 -1.43 9.84
CA GLY A 62 -0.61 -0.09 9.59
C GLY A 62 -1.56 1.05 10.01
N GLY A 63 -2.41 0.82 11.02
CA GLY A 63 -3.42 1.78 11.49
C GLY A 63 -4.70 1.82 10.65
N GLN A 64 -4.83 0.98 9.62
CA GLN A 64 -6.04 0.86 8.81
C GLN A 64 -6.84 -0.38 9.20
N ILE A 65 -8.15 -0.25 9.31
CA ILE A 65 -9.05 -1.40 9.50
C ILE A 65 -9.28 -2.07 8.16
N VAL A 66 -9.11 -3.39 8.14
CA VAL A 66 -9.31 -4.24 6.96
C VAL A 66 -10.31 -5.32 7.32
N SER A 67 -11.36 -5.43 6.54
CA SER A 67 -12.44 -6.40 6.73
C SER A 67 -12.46 -7.43 5.60
N SER A 68 -13.02 -8.60 5.87
CA SER A 68 -13.25 -9.60 4.82
C SER A 68 -14.16 -9.04 3.73
N GLY A 69 -13.73 -9.16 2.47
CA GLY A 69 -14.45 -8.61 1.31
C GLY A 69 -13.92 -7.25 0.84
N ASP A 70 -13.05 -6.59 1.59
CA ASP A 70 -12.38 -5.38 1.10
C ASP A 70 -11.44 -5.70 -0.06
N ILE A 71 -11.27 -4.76 -0.99
CA ILE A 71 -10.29 -4.89 -2.08
C ILE A 71 -8.96 -4.32 -1.59
N ILE A 72 -7.91 -5.12 -1.76
CA ILE A 72 -6.54 -4.71 -1.52
C ILE A 72 -5.87 -4.41 -2.85
N VAL A 73 -5.36 -3.20 -3.00
CA VAL A 73 -4.50 -2.78 -4.11
C VAL A 73 -3.11 -2.56 -3.55
N ALA A 74 -2.14 -3.29 -4.09
CA ALA A 74 -0.80 -3.28 -3.54
C ALA A 74 0.26 -3.38 -4.65
N ASP A 75 1.28 -2.53 -4.56
CA ASP A 75 2.40 -2.47 -5.47
C ASP A 75 3.71 -2.15 -4.71
N ILE A 76 4.73 -1.69 -5.43
CA ILE A 76 6.03 -1.35 -4.84
C ILE A 76 5.95 -0.13 -3.90
N ASP A 77 4.98 0.76 -4.09
CA ASP A 77 4.82 1.97 -3.29
C ASP A 77 4.06 1.70 -1.98
N GLY A 78 3.31 0.58 -1.92
CA GLY A 78 2.61 0.19 -0.70
C GLY A 78 1.27 -0.49 -0.92
N VAL A 79 0.40 -0.38 0.08
CA VAL A 79 -0.87 -1.09 0.14
C VAL A 79 -2.01 -0.11 0.41
N VAL A 80 -3.06 -0.18 -0.40
CA VAL A 80 -4.30 0.58 -0.23
C VAL A 80 -5.46 -0.36 -0.01
N VAL A 81 -6.34 -0.02 0.92
CA VAL A 81 -7.58 -0.75 1.20
C VAL A 81 -8.77 0.02 0.65
N VAL A 82 -9.58 -0.65 -0.16
CA VAL A 82 -10.87 -0.13 -0.61
C VAL A 82 -11.97 -0.89 0.12
N PRO A 83 -12.64 -0.30 1.12
CA PRO A 83 -13.71 -0.93 1.85
C PRO A 83 -14.81 -1.43 0.90
N HIS A 84 -15.34 -2.63 1.14
CA HIS A 84 -16.37 -3.26 0.30
C HIS A 84 -17.52 -2.30 -0.03
N ALA A 85 -18.02 -1.56 0.96
CA ALA A 85 -19.11 -0.60 0.77
C ALA A 85 -18.76 0.60 -0.12
N ARG A 86 -17.48 0.80 -0.48
CA ARG A 86 -17.02 1.94 -1.29
C ARG A 86 -16.59 1.55 -2.70
N ILE A 87 -16.62 0.29 -3.07
CA ILE A 87 -16.10 -0.21 -4.35
C ILE A 87 -16.72 0.54 -5.52
N ASP A 88 -18.06 0.59 -5.61
CA ASP A 88 -18.75 1.24 -6.74
C ASP A 88 -18.45 2.74 -6.81
N SER A 89 -18.38 3.41 -5.66
CA SER A 89 -18.08 4.85 -5.61
C SER A 89 -16.63 5.18 -5.98
N VAL A 90 -15.71 4.25 -5.76
CA VAL A 90 -14.30 4.36 -6.19
C VAL A 90 -14.21 4.12 -7.69
N ILE A 91 -14.79 3.03 -8.19
CA ILE A 91 -14.81 2.70 -9.62
C ILE A 91 -15.35 3.87 -10.46
N ALA A 92 -16.47 4.47 -10.04
CA ALA A 92 -17.08 5.59 -10.74
C ALA A 92 -16.18 6.83 -10.89
N LYS A 93 -15.11 6.95 -10.10
CA LYS A 93 -14.17 8.08 -10.14
C LYS A 93 -12.88 7.78 -10.89
N LEU A 94 -12.57 6.52 -11.17
CA LEU A 94 -11.27 6.14 -11.73
C LEU A 94 -10.99 6.76 -13.09
N ASP A 95 -11.98 6.85 -13.97
CA ASP A 95 -11.80 7.44 -15.30
C ASP A 95 -11.46 8.93 -15.23
N ALA A 96 -12.09 9.66 -14.32
CA ALA A 96 -11.77 11.07 -14.11
C ALA A 96 -10.34 11.27 -13.55
N VAL A 97 -9.91 10.41 -12.62
CA VAL A 97 -8.55 10.43 -12.07
C VAL A 97 -7.54 10.13 -13.18
N ARG A 98 -7.73 9.05 -13.95
CA ARG A 98 -6.85 8.69 -15.06
C ARG A 98 -6.72 9.79 -16.11
N ALA A 99 -7.85 10.43 -16.47
CA ALA A 99 -7.83 11.55 -17.41
C ALA A 99 -7.03 12.75 -16.87
N ALA A 100 -7.18 13.07 -15.58
CA ALA A 100 -6.43 14.15 -14.93
C ALA A 100 -4.92 13.84 -14.86
N GLU A 101 -4.54 12.62 -14.54
CA GLU A 101 -3.14 12.16 -14.53
C GLU A 101 -2.52 12.23 -15.91
N THR A 102 -3.20 11.72 -16.94
CA THR A 102 -2.75 11.77 -18.34
C THR A 102 -2.55 13.21 -18.79
N ALA A 103 -3.48 14.11 -18.46
CA ALA A 103 -3.38 15.52 -18.81
C ALA A 103 -2.21 16.22 -18.09
N MET A 104 -1.96 15.88 -16.82
CA MET A 104 -0.83 16.42 -16.07
C MET A 104 0.50 15.89 -16.62
N GLU A 105 0.58 14.60 -16.91
CA GLU A 105 1.77 14.00 -17.53
C GLU A 105 2.13 14.66 -18.86
N ALA A 106 1.15 14.92 -19.72
CA ALA A 106 1.35 15.62 -20.99
C ALA A 106 1.88 17.05 -20.76
N LYS A 107 1.35 17.78 -19.77
CA LYS A 107 1.86 19.11 -19.40
C LYS A 107 3.31 19.05 -18.94
N VAL A 108 3.65 18.13 -18.05
CA VAL A 108 5.02 17.98 -17.55
C VAL A 108 5.98 17.63 -18.69
N LYS A 109 5.61 16.71 -19.56
CA LYS A 109 6.40 16.36 -20.77
C LYS A 109 6.58 17.52 -21.74
N SER A 110 5.67 18.50 -21.76
CA SER A 110 5.80 19.72 -22.59
C SER A 110 6.63 20.84 -21.94
N GLY A 111 7.25 20.59 -20.77
CA GLY A 111 8.13 21.54 -20.10
C GLY A 111 7.46 22.32 -18.95
N PHE A 112 6.28 21.91 -18.52
CA PHE A 112 5.64 22.50 -17.34
C PHE A 112 6.47 22.19 -16.08
N SER A 113 7.00 23.24 -15.42
CA SER A 113 7.94 23.14 -14.31
C SER A 113 7.42 23.75 -13.02
N GLU A 114 6.36 24.55 -13.07
CA GLU A 114 5.88 25.32 -11.93
C GLU A 114 4.39 25.11 -11.69
N GLN A 115 4.05 24.78 -10.46
CA GLN A 115 2.64 24.68 -10.07
C GLN A 115 2.12 26.05 -9.64
N SER A 116 1.09 26.55 -10.30
CA SER A 116 0.45 27.85 -9.99
C SER A 116 0.06 27.99 -8.53
N ARG A 117 -0.31 26.88 -7.87
CA ARG A 117 -0.63 26.85 -6.45
C ARG A 117 0.59 27.21 -5.57
N ILE A 118 1.78 26.74 -5.92
CA ILE A 118 3.00 27.05 -5.19
C ILE A 118 3.36 28.53 -5.34
N LEU A 119 3.30 29.05 -6.57
CA LEU A 119 3.52 30.48 -6.83
C LEU A 119 2.53 31.34 -6.07
N GLN A 120 1.26 30.96 -6.01
CA GLN A 120 0.23 31.66 -5.23
C GLN A 120 0.56 31.65 -3.73
N MET A 121 1.05 30.53 -3.18
CA MET A 121 1.46 30.44 -1.76
C MET A 121 2.64 31.36 -1.42
N LEU A 122 3.57 31.54 -2.35
CA LEU A 122 4.68 32.50 -2.20
C LEU A 122 4.13 33.95 -2.24
N ASN A 123 3.23 34.26 -3.16
CA ASN A 123 2.68 35.60 -3.34
C ASN A 123 1.78 36.06 -2.19
N ASP A 124 1.05 35.15 -1.54
CA ASP A 124 0.12 35.46 -0.45
C ASP A 124 0.72 35.25 0.96
N GLY A 125 2.03 34.96 1.04
CA GLY A 125 2.78 34.82 2.29
C GLY A 125 2.55 33.52 3.06
N ARG A 126 1.87 32.52 2.48
CA ARG A 126 1.74 31.18 3.09
C ARG A 126 3.01 30.33 2.99
N ALA A 127 3.91 30.70 2.10
CA ALA A 127 5.25 30.15 2.01
C ALA A 127 6.28 31.30 1.94
N VAL A 128 7.45 31.09 2.51
CA VAL A 128 8.57 32.05 2.51
C VAL A 128 9.76 31.35 1.86
N MET A 129 10.48 32.07 0.99
CA MET A 129 11.80 31.65 0.54
C MET A 129 12.85 32.31 1.42
N ASP A 130 13.81 31.53 1.91
CA ASP A 130 15.05 32.04 2.50
C ASP A 130 15.99 32.44 1.34
N ASP A 131 16.64 33.62 1.50
CA ASP A 131 17.59 34.16 0.54
C ASP A 131 18.94 33.41 0.57
#